data_acbb194a14d852e404140a86309c5bf1
#
_entry.id   acbb194a14d852e404140a86309c5bf1
#
_cell.length_a   1.000
_cell.length_b   1.000
_cell.length_c   1.000
_cell.angle_alpha   90.00
_cell.angle_beta   90.00
_cell.angle_gamma   90.00
#
_symmetry.space_group_name_H-M   'P 1'
#
loop_
_entity.id
_entity.type
_entity.pdbx_description
1 polymer ?
#
loop_
_entity_poly.entity_id
_entity_poly.type
_entity_poly.pdbx_seq_one_letter_code
_entity_poly.pdbx_strand_id
1 'polypeptide(L)'
;MAAVGIAVRILMVGALPITGFCIGAQAILGFGWGARDYVRILKAAKFMLFVTVAFSIAYSAAVVVFARPLVSLFSDNENVTEIAVSSCIVFHLFFGLFGVQSFVTAMLQAFGRARLSAIVALARQGYLFIPAVLLFPVVAGFDGLLASQAIAELGAGMIALFVMFHQFGELRRALRHRGSRAIGIAG
;
A
#
# COMPACT_ATOMS: atom_id res chain seq x y z
N MET A 1 -10.20 7.08 -22.91
CA MET A 1 -10.62 5.94 -22.07
C MET A 1 -9.65 4.74 -22.18
N ALA A 2 -9.25 4.30 -23.38
CA ALA A 2 -8.31 3.18 -23.56
C ALA A 2 -6.97 3.40 -22.83
N ALA A 3 -6.36 4.58 -22.92
CA ALA A 3 -5.09 4.92 -22.31
C ALA A 3 -5.07 4.72 -20.78
N VAL A 4 -6.10 5.20 -20.09
CA VAL A 4 -6.22 5.02 -18.62
C VAL A 4 -6.40 3.54 -18.26
N GLY A 5 -7.15 2.78 -19.11
CA GLY A 5 -7.32 1.34 -18.93
C GLY A 5 -5.99 0.56 -18.98
N ILE A 6 -5.06 0.96 -19.85
CA ILE A 6 -3.71 0.39 -19.93
C ILE A 6 -2.93 0.66 -18.62
N ALA A 7 -2.93 1.92 -18.16
CA ALA A 7 -2.25 2.32 -16.93
C ALA A 7 -2.76 1.54 -15.69
N VAL A 8 -4.09 1.36 -15.58
CA VAL A 8 -4.71 0.58 -14.50
C VAL A 8 -4.32 -0.90 -14.57
N ARG A 9 -4.24 -1.50 -15.77
CA ARG A 9 -3.79 -2.90 -15.91
C ARG A 9 -2.35 -3.09 -15.46
N ILE A 10 -1.46 -2.18 -15.84
CA ILE A 10 -0.06 -2.20 -15.40
C ILE A 10 0.00 -2.08 -13.87
N LEU A 11 -0.77 -1.17 -13.28
CA LEU A 11 -0.84 -0.99 -11.83
C LEU A 11 -1.32 -2.27 -11.11
N MET A 12 -2.32 -2.97 -11.67
CA MET A 12 -2.80 -4.24 -11.11
C MET A 12 -1.76 -5.34 -11.14
N VAL A 13 -0.95 -5.44 -12.20
CA VAL A 13 0.14 -6.42 -12.29
C VAL A 13 1.13 -6.25 -11.14
N GLY A 14 1.46 -5.01 -10.75
CA GLY A 14 2.31 -4.74 -9.59
C GLY A 14 1.64 -4.97 -8.25
N ALA A 15 0.32 -4.73 -8.16
CA ALA A 15 -0.43 -4.89 -6.92
C ALA A 15 -0.65 -6.36 -6.51
N LEU A 16 -0.81 -7.27 -7.49
CA LEU A 16 -1.08 -8.69 -7.23
C LEU A 16 0.00 -9.41 -6.41
N PRO A 17 1.31 -9.31 -6.74
CA PRO A 17 2.37 -9.94 -5.95
C PRO A 17 2.43 -9.41 -4.52
N ILE A 18 2.25 -8.09 -4.33
CA ILE A 18 2.25 -7.47 -3.00
C ILE A 18 1.10 -8.01 -2.16
N THR A 19 -0.10 -8.04 -2.73
CA THR A 19 -1.30 -8.52 -2.05
C THR A 19 -1.18 -10.00 -1.72
N GLY A 20 -0.72 -10.83 -2.67
CA GLY A 20 -0.49 -12.25 -2.46
C GLY A 20 0.53 -12.53 -1.37
N PHE A 21 1.67 -11.81 -1.36
CA PHE A 21 2.67 -11.89 -0.31
C PHE A 21 2.08 -11.50 1.06
N CYS A 22 1.32 -10.41 1.13
CA CYS A 22 0.69 -9.95 2.37
C CYS A 22 -0.29 -10.98 2.93
N ILE A 23 -1.13 -11.59 2.09
CA ILE A 23 -2.08 -12.63 2.50
C ILE A 23 -1.33 -13.86 3.04
N GLY A 24 -0.28 -14.31 2.35
CA GLY A 24 0.53 -15.45 2.81
C GLY A 24 1.24 -15.18 4.14
N ALA A 25 1.83 -14.02 4.28
CA ALA A 25 2.59 -13.63 5.49
C ALA A 25 1.67 -13.27 6.68
N GLN A 26 0.40 -12.96 6.44
CA GLN A 26 -0.60 -12.65 7.46
C GLN A 26 -0.74 -13.77 8.50
N ALA A 27 -0.64 -15.04 8.07
CA ALA A 27 -0.71 -16.19 8.96
C ALA A 27 0.42 -16.18 10.01
N ILE A 28 1.64 -15.78 9.64
CA ILE A 28 2.79 -15.69 10.54
C ILE A 28 2.55 -14.64 11.63
N LEU A 29 1.99 -13.47 11.25
CA LEU A 29 1.66 -12.40 12.19
C LEU A 29 0.53 -12.82 13.14
N GLY A 30 -0.52 -13.47 12.61
CA GLY A 30 -1.67 -13.93 13.39
C GLY A 30 -1.28 -15.02 14.40
N PHE A 31 -0.46 -15.98 14.00
CA PHE A 31 0.07 -17.01 14.90
C PHE A 31 0.92 -16.39 16.02
N GLY A 32 1.82 -15.47 15.68
CA GLY A 32 2.63 -14.75 16.67
C GLY A 32 1.77 -13.95 17.64
N TRP A 33 0.70 -13.33 17.16
CA TRP A 33 -0.25 -12.55 17.98
C TRP A 33 -0.99 -13.45 18.96
N GLY A 34 -1.50 -14.59 18.51
CA GLY A 34 -2.15 -15.59 19.37
C GLY A 34 -1.21 -16.15 20.44
N ALA A 35 0.04 -16.43 20.07
CA ALA A 35 1.10 -16.90 20.98
C ALA A 35 1.67 -15.79 21.90
N ARG A 36 1.28 -14.53 21.71
CA ARG A 36 1.83 -13.35 22.42
C ARG A 36 3.35 -13.21 22.29
N ASP A 37 3.93 -13.72 21.20
CA ASP A 37 5.36 -13.58 20.91
C ASP A 37 5.65 -12.27 20.17
N TYR A 38 5.67 -11.18 20.90
CA TYR A 38 5.85 -9.83 20.33
C TYR A 38 7.21 -9.63 19.68
N VAL A 39 8.25 -10.37 20.07
CA VAL A 39 9.58 -10.31 19.45
C VAL A 39 9.51 -10.87 18.04
N ARG A 40 8.90 -12.03 17.90
CA ARG A 40 8.70 -12.70 16.60
C ARG A 40 7.82 -11.86 15.68
N ILE A 41 6.71 -11.29 16.21
CA ILE A 41 5.83 -10.39 15.45
C ILE A 41 6.62 -9.19 14.92
N LEU A 42 7.42 -8.53 15.77
CA LEU A 42 8.16 -7.34 15.37
C LEU A 42 9.19 -7.62 14.26
N LYS A 43 9.87 -8.78 14.35
CA LYS A 43 10.81 -9.23 13.31
C LYS A 43 10.08 -9.52 11.99
N ALA A 44 9.00 -10.30 12.05
CA ALA A 44 8.19 -10.63 10.88
C ALA A 44 7.55 -9.39 10.24
N ALA A 45 6.99 -8.48 11.04
CA ALA A 45 6.39 -7.23 10.58
C ALA A 45 7.40 -6.31 9.87
N LYS A 46 8.62 -6.17 10.43
CA LYS A 46 9.69 -5.39 9.78
C LYS A 46 10.11 -6.01 8.45
N PHE A 47 10.26 -7.34 8.40
CA PHE A 47 10.61 -8.04 7.18
C PHE A 47 9.51 -7.88 6.11
N MET A 48 8.23 -8.08 6.47
CA MET A 48 7.11 -7.85 5.57
C MET A 48 7.09 -6.42 5.03
N LEU A 49 7.21 -5.43 5.91
CA LEU A 49 7.24 -4.02 5.53
C LEU A 49 8.38 -3.74 4.54
N PHE A 50 9.58 -4.24 4.84
CA PHE A 50 10.73 -4.07 3.95
C PHE A 50 10.48 -4.69 2.57
N VAL A 51 9.99 -5.92 2.50
CA VAL A 51 9.73 -6.61 1.24
C VAL A 51 8.65 -5.89 0.43
N THR A 52 7.53 -5.52 1.04
CA THR A 52 6.42 -4.85 0.33
C THR A 52 6.81 -3.47 -0.18
N VAL A 53 7.52 -2.69 0.63
CA VAL A 53 7.97 -1.34 0.24
C VAL A 53 9.08 -1.41 -0.81
N ALA A 54 10.07 -2.28 -0.62
CA ALA A 54 11.15 -2.46 -1.59
C ALA A 54 10.62 -2.91 -2.96
N PHE A 55 9.71 -3.89 -2.97
CA PHE A 55 9.07 -4.33 -4.21
C PHE A 55 8.23 -3.22 -4.86
N SER A 56 7.44 -2.48 -4.08
CA SER A 56 6.60 -1.38 -4.60
C SER A 56 7.44 -0.29 -5.24
N ILE A 57 8.55 0.10 -4.60
CA ILE A 57 9.47 1.11 -5.12
C ILE A 57 10.19 0.59 -6.37
N ALA A 58 10.70 -0.64 -6.34
CA ALA A 58 11.39 -1.25 -7.47
C ALA A 58 10.45 -1.39 -8.69
N TYR A 59 9.22 -1.85 -8.47
CA TYR A 59 8.20 -1.96 -9.51
C TYR A 59 7.82 -0.60 -10.08
N SER A 60 7.57 0.39 -9.21
CA SER A 60 7.27 1.76 -9.62
C SER A 60 8.40 2.36 -10.47
N ALA A 61 9.64 2.23 -10.02
CA ALA A 61 10.81 2.71 -10.75
C ALA A 61 10.93 2.01 -12.12
N ALA A 62 10.73 0.70 -12.18
CA ALA A 62 10.76 -0.05 -13.43
C ALA A 62 9.66 0.42 -14.39
N VAL A 63 8.42 0.61 -13.92
CA VAL A 63 7.32 1.09 -14.76
C VAL A 63 7.58 2.52 -15.26
N VAL A 64 8.09 3.42 -14.42
CA VAL A 64 8.39 4.80 -14.83
C VAL A 64 9.49 4.84 -15.88
N VAL A 65 10.58 4.05 -15.68
CA VAL A 65 11.71 3.99 -16.64
C VAL A 65 11.31 3.34 -17.97
N PHE A 66 10.52 2.27 -17.90
CA PHE A 66 10.09 1.50 -19.07
C PHE A 66 8.64 1.82 -19.50
N ALA A 67 8.09 2.98 -19.15
CA ALA A 67 6.69 3.33 -19.44
C ALA A 67 6.37 3.26 -20.93
N ARG A 68 7.19 3.83 -21.79
CA ARG A 68 6.99 3.80 -23.27
C ARG A 68 6.96 2.38 -23.84
N PRO A 69 8.00 1.55 -23.66
CA PRO A 69 7.99 0.19 -24.19
C PRO A 69 6.87 -0.68 -23.58
N LEU A 70 6.51 -0.47 -22.32
CA LEU A 70 5.40 -1.20 -21.68
C LEU A 70 4.05 -0.84 -22.31
N VAL A 71 3.82 0.45 -22.54
CA VAL A 71 2.55 0.93 -23.14
C VAL A 71 2.46 0.54 -24.61
N SER A 72 3.57 0.56 -25.37
CA SER A 72 3.57 0.17 -26.78
C SER A 72 3.20 -1.31 -27.02
N LEU A 73 3.34 -2.18 -26.00
CA LEU A 73 2.83 -3.56 -26.08
C LEU A 73 1.29 -3.64 -26.13
N PHE A 74 0.58 -2.57 -25.74
CA PHE A 74 -0.87 -2.56 -25.63
C PHE A 74 -1.55 -1.67 -26.69
N SER A 75 -0.81 -0.78 -27.36
CA SER A 75 -1.38 0.14 -28.36
C SER A 75 -0.33 0.60 -29.34
N ASP A 76 -0.66 0.53 -30.66
CA ASP A 76 0.16 1.06 -31.75
C ASP A 76 -0.19 2.51 -32.10
N ASN A 77 -1.21 3.09 -31.48
CA ASN A 77 -1.65 4.47 -31.73
C ASN A 77 -0.85 5.46 -30.88
N GLU A 78 -0.08 6.32 -31.53
CA GLU A 78 0.86 7.24 -30.88
C GLU A 78 0.19 8.20 -29.89
N ASN A 79 -0.98 8.73 -30.24
CA ASN A 79 -1.76 9.62 -29.36
C ASN A 79 -2.24 8.91 -28.08
N VAL A 80 -2.65 7.63 -28.22
CA VAL A 80 -3.07 6.82 -27.06
C VAL A 80 -1.86 6.48 -26.20
N THR A 81 -0.72 6.23 -26.83
CA THR A 81 0.54 5.88 -26.13
C THR A 81 1.04 7.04 -25.28
N GLU A 82 1.04 8.28 -25.79
CA GLU A 82 1.49 9.44 -24.99
C GLU A 82 0.62 9.68 -23.76
N ILE A 83 -0.70 9.63 -23.92
CA ILE A 83 -1.63 9.77 -22.79
C ILE A 83 -1.48 8.62 -21.80
N ALA A 84 -1.27 7.40 -22.28
CA ALA A 84 -1.08 6.23 -21.42
C ALA A 84 0.24 6.27 -20.66
N VAL A 85 1.32 6.74 -21.28
CA VAL A 85 2.63 6.92 -20.61
C VAL A 85 2.51 7.95 -19.48
N SER A 86 1.91 9.12 -19.75
CA SER A 86 1.68 10.13 -18.70
C SER A 86 0.82 9.58 -17.57
N SER A 87 -0.25 8.86 -17.88
CA SER A 87 -1.10 8.21 -16.89
C SER A 87 -0.35 7.16 -16.06
N CYS A 88 0.50 6.34 -16.70
CA CYS A 88 1.33 5.35 -16.00
C CYS A 88 2.30 6.02 -15.02
N ILE A 89 2.98 7.08 -15.42
CA ILE A 89 3.93 7.79 -14.57
C ILE A 89 3.20 8.36 -13.34
N VAL A 90 2.08 9.06 -13.54
CA VAL A 90 1.31 9.66 -12.43
C VAL A 90 0.78 8.60 -11.47
N PHE A 91 0.25 7.49 -11.98
CA PHE A 91 -0.30 6.41 -11.13
C PHE A 91 0.78 5.67 -10.34
N HIS A 92 1.99 5.58 -10.87
CA HIS A 92 3.09 4.86 -10.18
C HIS A 92 3.93 5.79 -9.29
N LEU A 93 3.79 7.11 -9.39
CA LEU A 93 4.59 8.06 -8.60
C LEU A 93 4.49 7.80 -7.09
N PHE A 94 3.31 7.45 -6.60
CA PHE A 94 3.05 7.16 -5.18
C PHE A 94 2.81 5.68 -4.88
N PHE A 95 3.02 4.79 -5.86
CA PHE A 95 2.81 3.35 -5.69
C PHE A 95 3.67 2.73 -4.57
N GLY A 96 4.80 3.35 -4.22
CA GLY A 96 5.57 2.97 -3.05
C GLY A 96 4.77 2.96 -1.74
N LEU A 97 3.80 3.87 -1.59
CA LEU A 97 2.89 3.92 -0.45
C LEU A 97 1.88 2.78 -0.42
N PHE A 98 1.55 2.20 -1.57
CA PHE A 98 0.71 1.01 -1.66
C PHE A 98 1.30 -0.19 -0.92
N GLY A 99 2.63 -0.37 -0.96
CA GLY A 99 3.32 -1.40 -0.19
C GLY A 99 3.11 -1.23 1.32
N VAL A 100 3.20 0.01 1.82
CA VAL A 100 2.94 0.32 3.24
C VAL A 100 1.48 0.04 3.59
N GLN A 101 0.54 0.50 2.77
CA GLN A 101 -0.90 0.32 3.00
C GLN A 101 -1.29 -1.16 3.03
N SER A 102 -0.80 -1.94 2.06
CA SER A 102 -1.07 -3.38 1.97
C SER A 102 -0.54 -4.13 3.20
N PHE A 103 0.70 -3.80 3.63
CA PHE A 103 1.29 -4.33 4.85
C PHE A 103 0.44 -4.01 6.09
N VAL A 104 0.06 -2.74 6.28
CA VAL A 104 -0.71 -2.30 7.45
C VAL A 104 -2.08 -2.97 7.49
N THR A 105 -2.75 -3.07 6.34
CA THR A 105 -4.04 -3.75 6.21
C THR A 105 -3.93 -5.22 6.64
N ALA A 106 -2.94 -5.95 6.13
CA ALA A 106 -2.69 -7.35 6.46
C ALA A 106 -2.33 -7.54 7.95
N MET A 107 -1.49 -6.65 8.50
CA MET A 107 -1.12 -6.67 9.92
C MET A 107 -2.33 -6.46 10.83
N LEU A 108 -3.20 -5.50 10.53
CA LEU A 108 -4.42 -5.24 11.30
C LEU A 108 -5.39 -6.43 11.24
N GLN A 109 -5.52 -7.07 10.07
CA GLN A 109 -6.32 -8.28 9.91
C GLN A 109 -5.77 -9.43 10.76
N ALA A 110 -4.45 -9.63 10.72
CA ALA A 110 -3.76 -10.64 11.54
C ALA A 110 -3.98 -10.44 13.04
N PHE A 111 -4.08 -9.19 13.49
CA PHE A 111 -4.35 -8.84 14.90
C PHE A 111 -5.84 -8.82 15.28
N GLY A 112 -6.73 -9.21 14.35
CA GLY A 112 -8.17 -9.20 14.57
C GLY A 112 -8.81 -7.80 14.62
N ARG A 113 -8.08 -6.75 14.17
CA ARG A 113 -8.56 -5.36 14.17
C ARG A 113 -9.29 -5.03 12.86
N ALA A 114 -10.34 -5.81 12.53
CA ALA A 114 -11.04 -5.75 11.26
C ALA A 114 -11.59 -4.36 10.91
N ARG A 115 -12.12 -3.60 11.88
CA ARG A 115 -12.64 -2.23 11.65
C ARG A 115 -11.55 -1.27 11.18
N LEU A 116 -10.39 -1.26 11.85
CA LEU A 116 -9.27 -0.41 11.46
C LEU A 116 -8.69 -0.83 10.10
N SER A 117 -8.60 -2.15 9.86
CA SER A 117 -8.19 -2.68 8.56
C SER A 117 -9.11 -2.21 7.43
N ALA A 118 -10.43 -2.27 7.63
CA ALA A 118 -11.41 -1.78 6.67
C ALA A 118 -11.25 -0.27 6.39
N ILE A 119 -11.04 0.55 7.43
CA ILE A 119 -10.81 1.99 7.26
C ILE A 119 -9.56 2.24 6.40
N VAL A 120 -8.44 1.58 6.69
CA VAL A 120 -7.20 1.74 5.90
C VAL A 120 -7.37 1.22 4.48
N ALA A 121 -8.02 0.07 4.29
CA ALA A 121 -8.22 -0.53 2.97
C ALA A 121 -9.14 0.33 2.08
N LEU A 122 -10.23 0.85 2.64
CA LEU A 122 -11.20 1.68 1.92
C LEU A 122 -10.69 3.12 1.68
N ALA A 123 -9.63 3.55 2.35
CA ALA A 123 -9.11 4.90 2.17
C ALA A 123 -8.77 5.18 0.71
N ARG A 124 -8.07 4.27 0.06
CA ARG A 124 -7.54 4.45 -1.30
C ARG A 124 -8.62 4.47 -2.38
N GLN A 125 -9.55 3.51 -2.36
CA GLN A 125 -10.55 3.34 -3.42
C GLN A 125 -11.96 3.79 -3.01
N GLY A 126 -12.17 4.09 -1.73
CA GLY A 126 -13.44 4.52 -1.18
C GLY A 126 -13.47 6.02 -0.91
N TYR A 127 -13.41 6.38 0.36
CA TYR A 127 -13.72 7.74 0.82
C TYR A 127 -12.70 8.83 0.42
N LEU A 128 -11.50 8.49 -0.05
CA LEU A 128 -10.57 9.48 -0.63
C LEU A 128 -10.70 9.55 -2.15
N PHE A 129 -10.79 8.40 -2.83
CA PHE A 129 -10.83 8.38 -4.30
C PHE A 129 -12.17 8.88 -4.86
N ILE A 130 -13.31 8.44 -4.28
CA ILE A 130 -14.63 8.81 -4.80
C ILE A 130 -14.86 10.32 -4.81
N PRO A 131 -14.62 11.07 -3.71
CA PRO A 131 -14.74 12.54 -3.76
C PRO A 131 -13.72 13.18 -4.70
N ALA A 132 -12.49 12.67 -4.75
CA ALA A 132 -11.46 13.20 -5.60
C ALA A 132 -11.83 13.06 -7.08
N VAL A 133 -12.29 11.87 -7.53
CA VAL A 133 -12.66 11.61 -8.91
C VAL A 133 -13.94 12.35 -9.35
N LEU A 134 -14.77 12.78 -8.42
CA LEU A 134 -15.97 13.58 -8.70
C LEU A 134 -15.63 15.09 -8.80
N LEU A 135 -14.71 15.59 -7.98
CA LEU A 135 -14.42 17.01 -7.88
C LEU A 135 -13.32 17.47 -8.85
N PHE A 136 -12.20 16.75 -8.92
CA PHE A 136 -11.03 17.20 -9.69
C PHE A 136 -11.27 17.26 -11.22
N PRO A 137 -11.98 16.32 -11.87
CA PRO A 137 -12.27 16.42 -13.30
C PRO A 137 -13.14 17.62 -13.66
N VAL A 138 -13.99 18.09 -12.75
CA VAL A 138 -14.84 19.29 -12.96
C VAL A 138 -13.99 20.56 -13.05
N VAL A 139 -12.86 20.60 -12.31
CA VAL A 139 -11.98 21.78 -12.24
C VAL A 139 -10.85 21.73 -13.27
N ALA A 140 -10.25 20.56 -13.48
CA ALA A 140 -9.05 20.39 -14.29
C ALA A 140 -9.19 19.35 -15.42
N GLY A 141 -10.39 18.92 -15.77
CA GLY A 141 -10.63 18.00 -16.87
C GLY A 141 -9.89 16.67 -16.71
N PHE A 142 -9.19 16.26 -17.77
CA PHE A 142 -8.46 14.99 -17.80
C PHE A 142 -7.29 14.93 -16.80
N ASP A 143 -6.55 16.03 -16.63
CA ASP A 143 -5.46 16.12 -15.66
C ASP A 143 -5.98 16.01 -14.23
N GLY A 144 -7.17 16.53 -13.96
CA GLY A 144 -7.86 16.33 -12.68
C GLY A 144 -8.18 14.88 -12.39
N LEU A 145 -8.55 14.09 -13.41
CA LEU A 145 -8.79 12.66 -13.27
C LEU A 145 -7.51 11.92 -12.86
N LEU A 146 -6.39 12.23 -13.49
CA LEU A 146 -5.07 11.63 -13.14
C LEU A 146 -4.62 12.06 -11.74
N ALA A 147 -4.80 13.33 -11.39
CA ALA A 147 -4.48 13.85 -10.07
C ALA A 147 -5.31 13.20 -8.95
N SER A 148 -6.57 12.83 -9.22
CA SER A 148 -7.44 12.15 -8.25
C SER A 148 -6.84 10.86 -7.73
N GLN A 149 -6.23 10.06 -8.60
CA GLN A 149 -5.57 8.81 -8.23
C GLN A 149 -4.35 9.08 -7.35
N ALA A 150 -3.49 10.03 -7.75
CA ALA A 150 -2.29 10.39 -7.01
C ALA A 150 -2.61 10.92 -5.61
N ILE A 151 -3.64 11.75 -5.48
CA ILE A 151 -4.09 12.31 -4.19
C ILE A 151 -4.68 11.23 -3.29
N ALA A 152 -5.47 10.32 -3.85
CA ALA A 152 -6.02 9.19 -3.11
C ALA A 152 -4.91 8.26 -2.58
N GLU A 153 -3.88 7.97 -3.39
CA GLU A 153 -2.71 7.19 -2.99
C GLU A 153 -1.93 7.87 -1.85
N LEU A 154 -1.66 9.17 -1.98
CA LEU A 154 -0.99 9.96 -0.95
C LEU A 154 -1.77 9.95 0.35
N GLY A 155 -3.06 10.28 0.31
CA GLY A 155 -3.90 10.34 1.50
C GLY A 155 -4.02 8.98 2.19
N ALA A 156 -4.24 7.91 1.43
CA ALA A 156 -4.31 6.55 1.96
C ALA A 156 -2.96 6.10 2.55
N GLY A 157 -1.85 6.44 1.88
CA GLY A 157 -0.51 6.17 2.37
C GLY A 157 -0.20 6.89 3.68
N MET A 158 -0.60 8.15 3.82
CA MET A 158 -0.42 8.92 5.07
C MET A 158 -1.22 8.30 6.22
N ILE A 159 -2.49 7.91 5.98
CA ILE A 159 -3.30 7.20 6.98
C ILE A 159 -2.63 5.88 7.37
N ALA A 160 -2.16 5.11 6.39
CA ALA A 160 -1.47 3.85 6.65
C ALA A 160 -0.18 4.06 7.47
N LEU A 161 0.63 5.06 7.15
CA LEU A 161 1.83 5.41 7.93
C LEU A 161 1.49 5.77 9.37
N PHE A 162 0.48 6.62 9.59
CA PHE A 162 0.04 6.99 10.93
C PHE A 162 -0.39 5.77 11.75
N VAL A 163 -1.24 4.91 11.17
CA VAL A 163 -1.69 3.67 11.82
C VAL A 163 -0.51 2.74 12.09
N MET A 164 0.43 2.62 11.15
CA MET A 164 1.64 1.81 11.30
C MET A 164 2.47 2.25 12.51
N PHE A 165 2.77 3.54 12.63
CA PHE A 165 3.54 4.07 13.74
C PHE A 165 2.85 3.82 15.09
N HIS A 166 1.54 3.99 15.15
CA HIS A 166 0.73 3.71 16.33
C HIS A 166 0.83 2.23 16.73
N GLN A 167 0.65 1.30 15.77
CA GLN A 167 0.72 -0.14 16.01
C GLN A 167 2.12 -0.61 16.47
N PHE A 168 3.17 -0.10 15.82
CA PHE A 168 4.54 -0.40 16.26
C PHE A 168 4.83 0.15 17.66
N GLY A 169 4.25 1.31 18.02
CA GLY A 169 4.32 1.88 19.36
C GLY A 169 3.67 0.96 20.41
N GLU A 170 2.48 0.44 20.12
CA GLU A 170 1.79 -0.52 21.00
C GLU A 170 2.58 -1.83 21.19
N LEU A 171 3.12 -2.40 20.11
CA LEU A 171 3.95 -3.60 20.15
C LEU A 171 5.21 -3.40 21.02
N ARG A 172 5.88 -2.26 20.87
CA ARG A 172 7.07 -1.92 21.68
C ARG A 172 6.72 -1.74 23.15
N ARG A 173 5.57 -1.12 23.48
CA ARG A 173 5.09 -0.97 24.86
C ARG A 173 4.79 -2.33 25.48
N ALA A 174 4.11 -3.23 24.75
CA ALA A 174 3.81 -4.59 25.21
C ALA A 174 5.10 -5.40 25.52
N LEU A 175 6.14 -5.24 24.70
CA LEU A 175 7.46 -5.85 24.95
C LEU A 175 8.10 -5.33 26.24
N ARG A 176 8.08 -4.03 26.50
CA ARG A 176 8.66 -3.41 27.71
C ARG A 176 7.96 -3.89 28.97
N HIS A 177 6.63 -3.95 28.98
CA HIS A 177 5.85 -4.42 30.13
C HIS A 177 6.12 -5.90 30.47
N ARG A 178 6.40 -6.73 29.46
CA ARG A 178 6.73 -8.15 29.69
C ARG A 178 8.14 -8.33 30.26
N GLY A 179 9.10 -7.53 29.81
CA GLY A 179 10.47 -7.53 30.35
C GLY A 179 10.50 -7.10 31.83
N SER A 180 9.73 -6.07 32.20
CA SER A 180 9.64 -5.59 33.58
C SER A 180 9.02 -6.61 34.54
N ARG A 181 7.99 -7.38 34.09
CA ARG A 181 7.39 -8.46 34.90
C ARG A 181 8.33 -9.65 35.08
N ALA A 182 9.15 -9.99 34.10
CA ALA A 182 10.12 -11.08 34.22
C ALA A 182 11.22 -10.77 35.21
N ILE A 183 11.64 -9.52 35.33
CA ILE A 183 12.68 -9.07 36.28
C ILE A 183 12.12 -8.98 37.73
N GLY A 184 10.85 -8.57 37.89
CA GLY A 184 10.21 -8.45 39.20
C GLY A 184 9.80 -9.77 39.87
N ILE A 185 9.89 -10.92 39.17
CA ILE A 185 9.62 -12.26 39.72
C ILE A 185 10.92 -12.97 40.11
N ALA A 186 12.09 -12.46 39.70
CA ALA A 186 13.40 -13.04 39.93
C ALA A 186 14.15 -12.39 41.16
N GLY A 187 13.52 -11.45 41.84
CA GLY A 187 13.99 -10.84 43.10
C GLY A 187 12.98 -11.04 44.21
#